data_43f223f5302b501ebbfdf8d38bbe7e59
#
_entry.id   43f223f5302b501ebbfdf8d38bbe7e59
#
_cell.length_a   1.000
_cell.length_b   1.000
_cell.length_c   1.000
_cell.angle_alpha   90.00
_cell.angle_beta   90.00
_cell.angle_gamma   90.00
#
_symmetry.space_group_name_H-M   'P 1'
#
loop_
_entity.id
_entity.type
_entity.pdbx_description
1 polymer ?
#
loop_
_entity_poly.entity_id
_entity_poly.type
_entity_poly.pdbx_seq_one_letter_code
_entity_poly.pdbx_strand_id
1 'polypeptide(L)'
;MNLPSLIPVMTLKGVVFFPQAMLPLRIFENRYQEMLQDILKSERMFAVFAEREISSEDEELNEPPFEVGTVGLVRVSKQNPDGTSFVMLQGVSRIRARSIVQESPYRILETEAFNTIKVAEKLEIREKIYDAMVQNQKLGGDVTQDVLDYLCTLEDDIAFVDLAAFTLCKNTVRKQAMLEVQRLHKRAEMLFDDIMQDNLQLSLRGSCKNQNQDTENDRN
;
A
#
# COMPACT_ATOMS: atom_id res chain seq x y z
N MET A 1 -1.97 -20.95 -3.19
CA MET A 1 -1.20 -20.93 -1.93
C MET A 1 -2.22 -20.90 -0.79
N ASN A 2 -2.17 -21.84 0.14
CA ASN A 2 -3.04 -21.78 1.30
C ASN A 2 -2.42 -20.80 2.30
N LEU A 3 -3.14 -19.75 2.64
CA LEU A 3 -2.72 -18.82 3.68
C LEU A 3 -3.02 -19.43 5.05
N PRO A 4 -2.10 -19.26 6.04
CA PRO A 4 -2.37 -19.67 7.41
C PRO A 4 -3.54 -18.84 7.99
N SER A 5 -4.43 -19.49 8.73
CA SER A 5 -5.53 -18.80 9.42
C SER A 5 -5.05 -17.96 10.62
N LEU A 6 -3.93 -18.36 11.22
CA LEU A 6 -3.25 -17.61 12.28
C LEU A 6 -1.95 -17.04 11.71
N ILE A 7 -1.77 -15.72 11.78
CA ILE A 7 -0.61 -15.07 11.21
C ILE A 7 -0.03 -14.02 12.14
N PRO A 8 1.32 -13.99 12.31
CA PRO A 8 2.01 -12.89 12.97
C PRO A 8 1.81 -11.58 12.24
N VAL A 9 1.68 -10.49 12.97
CA VAL A 9 1.29 -9.19 12.41
C VAL A 9 2.19 -8.06 12.89
N MET A 10 2.54 -7.18 11.96
CA MET A 10 3.05 -5.84 12.25
C MET A 10 1.94 -4.82 11.96
N THR A 11 1.64 -3.97 12.95
CA THR A 11 0.80 -2.80 12.75
C THR A 11 1.70 -1.59 12.53
N LEU A 12 1.54 -0.90 11.39
CA LEU A 12 2.45 0.18 11.00
C LEU A 12 1.69 1.48 10.74
N LYS A 13 2.13 2.54 11.39
CA LYS A 13 1.56 3.88 11.19
C LYS A 13 1.92 4.42 9.80
N GLY A 14 0.91 4.84 9.06
CA GLY A 14 1.09 5.48 7.76
C GLY A 14 1.51 4.55 6.62
N VAL A 15 1.56 3.23 6.84
CA VAL A 15 1.95 2.24 5.84
C VAL A 15 0.77 1.37 5.47
N VAL A 16 0.33 1.45 4.22
CA VAL A 16 -0.67 0.55 3.63
C VAL A 16 0.03 -0.34 2.60
N PHE A 17 -0.01 -1.64 2.83
CA PHE A 17 0.71 -2.61 2.03
C PHE A 17 -0.24 -3.35 1.09
N PHE A 18 0.15 -3.50 -0.17
CA PHE A 18 -0.65 -4.14 -1.22
C PHE A 18 -0.03 -5.45 -1.70
N PRO A 19 -0.84 -6.38 -2.25
CA PRO A 19 -0.32 -7.52 -2.98
C PRO A 19 0.64 -7.10 -4.10
N GLN A 20 1.61 -7.96 -4.42
CA GLN A 20 2.69 -7.76 -5.39
C GLN A 20 3.71 -6.65 -5.03
N ALA A 21 3.38 -5.72 -4.16
CA ALA A 21 4.30 -4.66 -3.75
C ALA A 21 5.49 -5.22 -2.97
N MET A 22 6.62 -4.51 -3.06
CA MET A 22 7.82 -4.80 -2.28
C MET A 22 7.94 -3.76 -1.18
N LEU A 23 8.00 -4.20 0.08
CA LEU A 23 8.09 -3.34 1.25
C LEU A 23 9.43 -3.59 1.96
N PRO A 24 10.38 -2.62 1.89
CA PRO A 24 11.59 -2.68 2.69
C PRO A 24 11.28 -2.28 4.14
N LEU A 25 11.72 -3.09 5.09
CA LEU A 25 11.52 -2.86 6.52
C LEU A 25 12.85 -2.95 7.26
N ARG A 26 13.03 -2.06 8.24
CA ARG A 26 14.08 -2.20 9.26
C ARG A 26 13.44 -2.63 10.56
N ILE A 27 13.75 -3.84 10.99
CA ILE A 27 13.23 -4.45 12.22
C ILE A 27 14.21 -4.13 13.34
N PHE A 28 13.78 -3.34 14.33
CA PHE A 28 14.60 -2.92 15.47
C PHE A 28 13.92 -3.18 16.82
N GLU A 29 12.58 -3.27 16.86
CA GLU A 29 11.84 -3.58 18.08
C GLU A 29 12.00 -5.05 18.46
N ASN A 30 12.23 -5.33 19.74
CA ASN A 30 12.49 -6.69 20.25
C ASN A 30 11.37 -7.66 19.87
N ARG A 31 10.09 -7.24 20.00
CA ARG A 31 8.93 -8.06 19.65
C ARG A 31 8.95 -8.49 18.18
N TYR A 32 9.32 -7.60 17.27
CA TYR A 32 9.39 -7.92 15.84
C TYR A 32 10.66 -8.66 15.45
N GLN A 33 11.75 -8.53 16.23
CA GLN A 33 12.93 -9.37 16.05
C GLN A 33 12.64 -10.83 16.44
N GLU A 34 11.92 -11.04 17.56
CA GLU A 34 11.47 -12.36 17.99
C GLU A 34 10.52 -12.97 16.95
N MET A 35 9.50 -12.23 16.53
CA MET A 35 8.60 -12.63 15.43
C MET A 35 9.39 -13.06 14.20
N LEU A 36 10.37 -12.25 13.76
CA LEU A 36 11.16 -12.54 12.56
C LEU A 36 11.96 -13.84 12.72
N GLN A 37 12.56 -14.09 13.88
CA GLN A 37 13.28 -15.33 14.14
C GLN A 37 12.38 -16.57 14.02
N ASP A 38 11.14 -16.47 14.51
CA ASP A 38 10.18 -17.57 14.48
C ASP A 38 9.65 -17.84 13.07
N ILE A 39 9.24 -16.79 12.34
CA ILE A 39 8.73 -16.98 10.99
C ILE A 39 9.80 -17.45 10.01
N LEU A 40 11.07 -17.09 10.20
CA LEU A 40 12.16 -17.56 9.33
C LEU A 40 12.41 -19.07 9.46
N LYS A 41 11.98 -19.69 10.54
CA LYS A 41 12.05 -21.16 10.75
C LYS A 41 10.81 -21.89 10.19
N SER A 42 9.78 -21.13 9.75
CA SER A 42 8.50 -21.68 9.28
C SER A 42 8.15 -21.16 7.88
N GLU A 43 6.95 -20.63 7.70
CA GLU A 43 6.40 -20.20 6.40
C GLU A 43 7.05 -18.93 5.84
N ARG A 44 7.87 -18.21 6.60
CA ARG A 44 8.49 -16.94 6.24
C ARG A 44 7.47 -15.86 5.88
N MET A 45 6.30 -15.91 6.49
CA MET A 45 5.20 -14.99 6.23
C MET A 45 4.80 -14.25 7.51
N PHE A 46 4.46 -12.98 7.35
CA PHE A 46 3.73 -12.19 8.33
C PHE A 46 2.85 -11.18 7.60
N ALA A 47 1.87 -10.63 8.29
CA ALA A 47 0.99 -9.63 7.71
C ALA A 47 1.36 -8.22 8.17
N VAL A 48 1.10 -7.25 7.29
CA VAL A 48 1.18 -5.82 7.61
C VAL A 48 -0.22 -5.25 7.55
N PHE A 49 -0.61 -4.60 8.65
CA PHE A 49 -1.83 -3.81 8.77
C PHE A 49 -1.46 -2.35 9.00
N ALA A 50 -2.18 -1.44 8.38
CA ALA A 50 -2.06 -0.04 8.74
C ALA A 50 -2.69 0.19 10.13
N GLU A 51 -2.08 1.08 10.91
CA GLU A 51 -2.63 1.55 12.17
C GLU A 51 -3.77 2.55 11.88
N ARG A 52 -4.93 2.36 12.51
CA ARG A 52 -6.02 3.34 12.47
C ARG A 52 -5.92 4.29 13.66
N GLU A 53 -6.55 5.44 13.56
CA GLU A 53 -6.66 6.36 14.68
C GLU A 53 -7.39 5.69 15.86
N ILE A 54 -6.90 5.94 17.06
CA ILE A 54 -7.49 5.43 18.30
C ILE A 54 -8.87 6.06 18.48
N SER A 55 -9.89 5.24 18.62
CA SER A 55 -11.24 5.66 19.00
C SER A 55 -11.48 5.40 20.48
N SER A 56 -12.58 5.92 21.03
CA SER A 56 -12.97 5.65 22.42
C SER A 56 -13.23 4.17 22.74
N GLU A 57 -13.44 3.35 21.72
CA GLU A 57 -13.61 1.89 21.85
C GLU A 57 -12.27 1.13 21.92
N ASP A 58 -11.15 1.81 21.63
CA ASP A 58 -9.81 1.23 21.56
C ASP A 58 -8.95 1.55 22.77
N GLU A 59 -9.50 2.13 23.86
CA GLU A 59 -8.73 2.60 25.02
C GLU A 59 -7.79 1.54 25.63
N GLU A 60 -8.08 0.25 25.39
CA GLU A 60 -7.25 -0.88 25.84
C GLU A 60 -6.35 -1.45 24.73
N LEU A 61 -6.51 -1.03 23.46
CA LEU A 61 -5.79 -1.61 22.33
C LEU A 61 -4.62 -0.72 21.91
N ASN A 62 -3.41 -1.19 22.15
CA ASN A 62 -2.22 -0.54 21.63
C ASN A 62 -2.08 -0.81 20.12
N GLU A 63 -1.88 0.24 19.31
CA GLU A 63 -1.73 0.15 17.84
C GLU A 63 -2.91 -0.59 17.17
N PRO A 64 -4.14 -0.02 17.19
CA PRO A 64 -5.30 -0.68 16.60
C PRO A 64 -5.13 -0.84 15.08
N PRO A 65 -5.20 -2.07 14.53
CA PRO A 65 -5.10 -2.28 13.11
C PRO A 65 -6.41 -1.92 12.39
N PHE A 66 -6.32 -1.54 11.12
CA PHE A 66 -7.47 -1.58 10.23
C PHE A 66 -7.96 -3.04 10.05
N GLU A 67 -9.17 -3.22 9.54
CA GLU A 67 -9.74 -4.57 9.34
C GLU A 67 -9.04 -5.37 8.25
N VAL A 68 -8.52 -4.70 7.22
CA VAL A 68 -7.89 -5.33 6.06
C VAL A 68 -6.42 -4.95 6.00
N GLY A 69 -5.59 -5.98 5.88
CA GLY A 69 -4.16 -5.87 5.67
C GLY A 69 -3.68 -6.82 4.57
N THR A 70 -2.38 -6.93 4.42
CA THR A 70 -1.76 -7.79 3.40
C THR A 70 -0.74 -8.73 4.03
N VAL A 71 -0.86 -10.01 3.72
CA VAL A 71 0.19 -11.01 4.02
C VAL A 71 1.35 -10.80 3.09
N GLY A 72 2.54 -10.77 3.66
CA GLY A 72 3.79 -10.70 2.93
C GLY A 72 4.67 -11.95 3.14
N LEU A 73 5.43 -12.28 2.10
CA LEU A 73 6.48 -13.29 2.12
C LEU A 73 7.84 -12.61 2.24
N VAL A 74 8.64 -13.02 3.22
CA VAL A 74 10.02 -12.53 3.40
C VAL A 74 10.92 -13.06 2.28
N ARG A 75 11.30 -12.18 1.35
CA ARG A 75 12.21 -12.50 0.24
C ARG A 75 13.67 -12.42 0.65
N VAL A 76 13.99 -11.39 1.42
CA VAL A 76 15.35 -11.16 1.95
C VAL A 76 15.24 -10.86 3.43
N SER A 77 16.13 -11.42 4.21
CA SER A 77 16.35 -11.06 5.61
C SER A 77 17.85 -11.01 5.87
N LYS A 78 18.34 -9.86 6.34
CA LYS A 78 19.75 -9.63 6.66
C LYS A 78 19.86 -9.00 8.04
N GLN A 79 20.53 -9.69 8.96
CA GLN A 79 20.83 -9.13 10.27
C GLN A 79 22.03 -8.17 10.15
N ASN A 80 21.93 -7.02 10.78
CA ASN A 80 22.97 -6.01 10.86
C ASN A 80 23.84 -6.23 12.13
N PRO A 81 25.07 -5.68 12.15
CA PRO A 81 25.95 -5.79 13.34
C PRO A 81 25.37 -5.11 14.59
N ASP A 82 24.46 -4.15 14.44
CA ASP A 82 23.77 -3.44 15.54
C ASP A 82 22.58 -4.23 16.12
N GLY A 83 22.38 -5.48 15.67
CA GLY A 83 21.28 -6.34 16.11
C GLY A 83 19.96 -6.11 15.37
N THR A 84 19.84 -5.04 14.58
CA THR A 84 18.63 -4.82 13.75
C THR A 84 18.64 -5.75 12.54
N SER A 85 17.49 -5.89 11.89
CA SER A 85 17.38 -6.66 10.63
C SER A 85 16.79 -5.84 9.52
N PHE A 86 17.36 -5.95 8.33
CA PHE A 86 16.75 -5.50 7.09
C PHE A 86 15.92 -6.64 6.50
N VAL A 87 14.67 -6.35 6.14
CA VAL A 87 13.75 -7.31 5.54
C VAL A 87 13.17 -6.71 4.27
N MET A 88 13.13 -7.52 3.20
CA MET A 88 12.35 -7.22 2.01
C MET A 88 11.13 -8.13 2.00
N LEU A 89 9.95 -7.54 2.17
CA LEU A 89 8.67 -8.23 2.22
C LEU A 89 7.95 -8.05 0.89
N GLN A 90 7.51 -9.16 0.27
CA GLN A 90 6.66 -9.13 -0.92
C GLN A 90 5.21 -9.38 -0.54
N GLY A 91 4.28 -8.51 -0.92
CA GLY A 91 2.86 -8.70 -0.74
C GLY A 91 2.34 -9.90 -1.53
N VAL A 92 1.56 -10.75 -0.86
CA VAL A 92 1.03 -11.99 -1.45
C VAL A 92 -0.47 -11.88 -1.65
N SER A 93 -1.21 -11.55 -0.58
CA SER A 93 -2.66 -11.54 -0.61
C SER A 93 -3.24 -10.63 0.47
N ARG A 94 -4.39 -10.06 0.17
CA ARG A 94 -5.19 -9.35 1.18
C ARG A 94 -5.87 -10.33 2.12
N ILE A 95 -5.94 -9.94 3.39
CA ILE A 95 -6.62 -10.68 4.44
C ILE A 95 -7.47 -9.72 5.28
N ARG A 96 -8.50 -10.26 5.91
CA ARG A 96 -9.29 -9.56 6.90
C ARG A 96 -9.01 -10.13 8.29
N ALA A 97 -8.78 -9.26 9.27
CA ALA A 97 -8.67 -9.61 10.67
C ALA A 97 -10.03 -10.07 11.22
N ARG A 98 -10.03 -11.14 12.00
CA ARG A 98 -11.21 -11.67 12.69
C ARG A 98 -11.12 -11.45 14.20
N SER A 99 -10.02 -11.88 14.78
CA SER A 99 -9.79 -11.76 16.22
C SER A 99 -8.29 -11.69 16.52
N ILE A 100 -7.96 -11.08 17.64
CA ILE A 100 -6.61 -11.10 18.20
C ILE A 100 -6.50 -12.37 19.04
N VAL A 101 -5.58 -13.24 18.67
CA VAL A 101 -5.35 -14.52 19.36
C VAL A 101 -4.21 -14.38 20.38
N GLN A 102 -3.26 -13.51 20.08
CA GLN A 102 -2.10 -13.24 20.93
C GLN A 102 -1.69 -11.76 20.78
N GLU A 103 -1.31 -11.14 21.89
CA GLU A 103 -0.74 -9.77 21.91
C GLU A 103 0.77 -9.76 22.19
N SER A 104 1.24 -10.68 22.98
CA SER A 104 2.65 -10.71 23.43
C SER A 104 3.27 -12.10 23.21
N PRO A 105 4.57 -12.21 22.84
CA PRO A 105 5.55 -11.13 22.64
C PRO A 105 5.31 -10.28 21.39
N TYR A 106 4.62 -10.81 20.38
CA TYR A 106 4.14 -10.11 19.18
C TYR A 106 2.71 -10.53 18.88
N ARG A 107 2.01 -9.69 18.15
CA ARG A 107 0.59 -9.91 17.84
C ARG A 107 0.44 -11.02 16.81
N ILE A 108 -0.55 -11.91 17.07
CA ILE A 108 -1.05 -12.92 16.13
C ILE A 108 -2.55 -12.71 15.95
N LEU A 109 -2.97 -12.59 14.70
CA LEU A 109 -4.38 -12.49 14.34
C LEU A 109 -4.89 -13.80 13.73
N GLU A 110 -6.13 -14.12 14.06
CA GLU A 110 -6.93 -15.00 13.22
C GLU A 110 -7.44 -14.19 12.03
N THR A 111 -7.28 -14.75 10.83
CA THR A 111 -7.58 -14.03 9.60
C THR A 111 -8.30 -14.91 8.59
N GLU A 112 -8.99 -14.26 7.67
CA GLU A 112 -9.57 -14.90 6.49
C GLU A 112 -9.10 -14.23 5.19
N ALA A 113 -9.15 -14.97 4.09
CA ALA A 113 -8.82 -14.43 2.78
C ALA A 113 -9.80 -13.32 2.37
N PHE A 114 -9.26 -12.20 1.89
CA PHE A 114 -10.03 -11.06 1.39
C PHE A 114 -9.82 -10.90 -0.10
N ASN A 115 -10.45 -11.81 -0.87
CA ASN A 115 -10.21 -11.94 -2.30
C ASN A 115 -10.76 -10.78 -3.12
N THR A 116 -10.08 -10.48 -4.24
CA THR A 116 -10.59 -9.53 -5.24
C THR A 116 -11.70 -10.18 -6.06
N ILE A 117 -12.78 -9.44 -6.27
CA ILE A 117 -13.91 -9.82 -7.13
C ILE A 117 -13.72 -9.15 -8.48
N LYS A 118 -13.47 -9.96 -9.52
CA LYS A 118 -13.51 -9.53 -10.94
C LYS A 118 -14.93 -9.80 -11.48
N VAL A 119 -15.52 -8.79 -12.11
CA VAL A 119 -16.87 -8.90 -12.71
C VAL A 119 -16.78 -9.03 -14.24
N ALA A 120 -15.72 -8.53 -14.85
CA ALA A 120 -15.48 -8.55 -16.29
C ALA A 120 -14.12 -9.15 -16.62
N GLU A 121 -13.99 -9.70 -17.84
CA GLU A 121 -12.72 -10.25 -18.33
C GLU A 121 -11.66 -9.16 -18.54
N LYS A 122 -12.08 -7.97 -18.99
CA LYS A 122 -11.19 -6.81 -19.24
C LYS A 122 -11.61 -5.62 -18.37
N LEU A 123 -10.62 -4.95 -17.79
CA LEU A 123 -10.79 -3.73 -17.03
C LEU A 123 -10.76 -2.51 -17.99
N GLU A 124 -11.93 -2.07 -18.47
CA GLU A 124 -12.05 -0.97 -19.46
C GLU A 124 -11.43 0.34 -18.97
N ILE A 125 -11.47 0.63 -17.68
CA ILE A 125 -10.92 1.86 -17.09
C ILE A 125 -9.37 1.87 -17.09
N ARG A 126 -8.70 0.76 -17.37
CA ARG A 126 -7.24 0.64 -17.34
C ARG A 126 -6.56 1.65 -18.28
N GLU A 127 -7.08 1.81 -19.48
CA GLU A 127 -6.55 2.77 -20.47
C GLU A 127 -6.68 4.21 -19.95
N LYS A 128 -7.81 4.55 -19.32
CA LYS A 128 -8.02 5.88 -18.70
C LYS A 128 -7.05 6.16 -17.55
N ILE A 129 -6.77 5.14 -16.72
CA ILE A 129 -5.78 5.25 -15.65
C ILE A 129 -4.39 5.53 -16.24
N TYR A 130 -4.01 4.80 -17.30
CA TYR A 130 -2.75 5.01 -17.98
C TYR A 130 -2.62 6.42 -18.55
N ASP A 131 -3.65 6.91 -19.26
CA ASP A 131 -3.67 8.27 -19.80
C ASP A 131 -3.57 9.33 -18.70
N ALA A 132 -4.25 9.12 -17.58
CA ALA A 132 -4.16 10.01 -16.42
C ALA A 132 -2.76 10.03 -15.80
N MET A 133 -2.07 8.87 -15.76
CA MET A 133 -0.68 8.78 -15.31
C MET A 133 0.28 9.51 -16.26
N VAL A 134 0.12 9.35 -17.56
CA VAL A 134 0.90 10.09 -18.58
C VAL A 134 0.69 11.59 -18.44
N GLN A 135 -0.55 12.01 -18.18
CA GLN A 135 -0.86 13.43 -17.91
C GLN A 135 -0.17 13.91 -16.62
N ASN A 136 -0.19 13.13 -15.55
CA ASN A 136 0.52 13.45 -14.29
C ASN A 136 1.99 13.73 -14.52
N GLN A 137 2.67 12.84 -15.27
CA GLN A 137 4.07 13.03 -15.64
C GLN A 137 4.31 14.34 -16.40
N LYS A 138 3.47 14.64 -17.41
CA LYS A 138 3.58 15.87 -18.20
C LYS A 138 3.38 17.15 -17.38
N LEU A 139 2.58 17.07 -16.32
CA LEU A 139 2.33 18.16 -15.38
C LEU A 139 3.42 18.31 -14.32
N GLY A 140 4.48 17.49 -14.37
CA GLY A 140 5.56 17.48 -13.39
C GLY A 140 5.17 16.84 -12.06
N GLY A 141 4.24 15.90 -12.08
CA GLY A 141 3.89 15.06 -10.93
C GLY A 141 4.92 13.95 -10.67
N ASP A 142 4.57 13.04 -9.76
CA ASP A 142 5.51 12.03 -9.28
C ASP A 142 5.54 10.75 -10.13
N VAL A 143 4.69 10.66 -11.15
CA VAL A 143 4.70 9.53 -12.09
C VAL A 143 5.95 9.64 -12.97
N THR A 144 6.88 8.70 -12.79
CA THR A 144 8.12 8.62 -13.61
C THR A 144 7.91 7.70 -14.81
N GLN A 145 8.82 7.81 -15.82
CA GLN A 145 8.80 6.92 -16.97
C GLN A 145 8.99 5.46 -16.56
N ASP A 146 9.87 5.19 -15.60
CA ASP A 146 10.10 3.81 -15.10
C ASP A 146 8.85 3.19 -14.50
N VAL A 147 8.02 3.99 -13.79
CA VAL A 147 6.74 3.55 -13.24
C VAL A 147 5.75 3.22 -14.36
N LEU A 148 5.64 4.09 -15.38
CA LEU A 148 4.78 3.85 -16.55
C LEU A 148 5.20 2.57 -17.28
N ASP A 149 6.48 2.44 -17.60
CA ASP A 149 7.03 1.30 -18.33
C ASP A 149 6.79 0.00 -17.55
N TYR A 150 7.05 0.00 -16.25
CA TYR A 150 6.82 -1.17 -15.42
C TYR A 150 5.35 -1.56 -15.35
N LEU A 151 4.44 -0.63 -15.07
CA LEU A 151 3.02 -0.92 -14.95
C LEU A 151 2.42 -1.40 -16.29
N CYS A 152 2.95 -0.94 -17.43
CA CYS A 152 2.55 -1.43 -18.76
C CYS A 152 2.88 -2.90 -18.99
N THR A 153 3.94 -3.43 -18.35
CA THR A 153 4.32 -4.85 -18.51
C THR A 153 3.37 -5.82 -17.80
N LEU A 154 2.54 -5.31 -16.88
CA LEU A 154 1.64 -6.13 -16.09
C LEU A 154 0.42 -6.55 -16.93
N GLU A 155 0.26 -7.84 -17.16
CA GLU A 155 -0.90 -8.39 -17.86
C GLU A 155 -2.14 -8.51 -16.96
N ASP A 156 -1.93 -8.83 -15.66
CA ASP A 156 -3.02 -8.96 -14.70
C ASP A 156 -3.52 -7.60 -14.19
N ASP A 157 -4.80 -7.32 -14.41
CA ASP A 157 -5.44 -6.08 -14.00
C ASP A 157 -5.45 -5.88 -12.47
N ILE A 158 -5.48 -6.96 -11.67
CA ILE A 158 -5.40 -6.84 -10.21
C ILE A 158 -4.02 -6.32 -9.82
N ALA A 159 -2.96 -6.94 -10.37
CA ALA A 159 -1.59 -6.51 -10.11
C ALA A 159 -1.35 -5.06 -10.57
N PHE A 160 -1.88 -4.68 -11.74
CA PHE A 160 -1.81 -3.31 -12.24
C PHE A 160 -2.43 -2.31 -11.27
N VAL A 161 -3.70 -2.52 -10.87
CA VAL A 161 -4.42 -1.59 -9.97
C VAL A 161 -3.78 -1.56 -8.58
N ASP A 162 -3.39 -2.71 -8.02
CA ASP A 162 -2.80 -2.79 -6.69
C ASP A 162 -1.44 -2.09 -6.63
N LEU A 163 -0.57 -2.33 -7.61
CA LEU A 163 0.74 -1.69 -7.66
C LEU A 163 0.66 -0.20 -8.00
N ALA A 164 -0.24 0.21 -8.89
CA ALA A 164 -0.48 1.62 -9.16
C ALA A 164 -1.01 2.35 -7.91
N ALA A 165 -1.98 1.76 -7.18
CA ALA A 165 -2.49 2.32 -5.94
C ALA A 165 -1.40 2.42 -4.86
N PHE A 166 -0.57 1.37 -4.71
CA PHE A 166 0.55 1.36 -3.77
C PHE A 166 1.56 2.47 -4.08
N THR A 167 1.90 2.64 -5.36
CA THR A 167 2.98 3.55 -5.80
C THR A 167 2.51 5.01 -5.85
N LEU A 168 1.30 5.28 -6.36
CA LEU A 168 0.87 6.62 -6.73
C LEU A 168 0.00 7.30 -5.68
N CYS A 169 -0.85 6.55 -4.95
CA CYS A 169 -1.69 7.16 -3.93
C CYS A 169 -0.85 7.56 -2.70
N LYS A 170 -0.77 8.86 -2.37
CA LYS A 170 0.00 9.39 -1.25
C LYS A 170 -0.78 9.42 0.06
N ASN A 171 -2.08 9.58 -0.04
CA ASN A 171 -2.96 9.69 1.13
C ASN A 171 -3.23 8.30 1.72
N THR A 172 -2.75 8.07 2.95
CA THR A 172 -2.84 6.77 3.64
C THR A 172 -4.29 6.32 3.83
N VAL A 173 -5.21 7.24 4.15
CA VAL A 173 -6.63 6.91 4.37
C VAL A 173 -7.28 6.46 3.06
N ARG A 174 -7.03 7.18 1.95
CA ARG A 174 -7.52 6.80 0.62
C ARG A 174 -6.92 5.49 0.14
N LYS A 175 -5.61 5.31 0.38
CA LYS A 175 -4.89 4.08 0.05
C LYS A 175 -5.49 2.88 0.81
N GLN A 176 -5.78 3.03 2.10
CA GLN A 176 -6.44 2.01 2.91
C GLN A 176 -7.87 1.73 2.40
N ALA A 177 -8.64 2.76 2.10
CA ALA A 177 -9.96 2.59 1.52
C ALA A 177 -9.94 1.78 0.19
N MET A 178 -8.93 2.00 -0.66
CA MET A 178 -8.74 1.18 -1.87
C MET A 178 -8.41 -0.29 -1.52
N LEU A 179 -7.55 -0.53 -0.50
CA LEU A 179 -7.21 -1.89 -0.05
C LEU A 179 -8.45 -2.65 0.43
N GLU A 180 -9.40 -1.96 1.07
CA GLU A 180 -10.64 -2.53 1.62
C GLU A 180 -11.73 -2.79 0.57
N VAL A 181 -11.58 -2.33 -0.65
CA VAL A 181 -12.54 -2.59 -1.72
C VAL A 181 -12.25 -3.93 -2.41
N GLN A 182 -13.19 -4.87 -2.35
CA GLN A 182 -13.05 -6.16 -3.03
C GLN A 182 -13.26 -6.07 -4.54
N ARG A 183 -14.22 -5.27 -5.01
CA ARG A 183 -14.53 -5.14 -6.44
C ARG A 183 -13.41 -4.40 -7.16
N LEU A 184 -12.73 -5.09 -8.09
CA LEU A 184 -11.61 -4.53 -8.85
C LEU A 184 -11.97 -3.24 -9.57
N HIS A 185 -13.11 -3.22 -10.25
CA HIS A 185 -13.58 -2.03 -10.99
C HIS A 185 -13.72 -0.81 -10.07
N LYS A 186 -14.34 -0.99 -8.89
CA LYS A 186 -14.50 0.11 -7.92
C LYS A 186 -13.17 0.62 -7.39
N ARG A 187 -12.22 -0.28 -7.11
CA ARG A 187 -10.86 0.09 -6.69
C ARG A 187 -10.13 0.86 -7.79
N ALA A 188 -10.30 0.46 -9.06
CA ALA A 188 -9.73 1.13 -10.21
C ALA A 188 -10.33 2.53 -10.43
N GLU A 189 -11.65 2.70 -10.24
CA GLU A 189 -12.30 4.01 -10.25
C GLU A 189 -11.71 4.94 -9.18
N MET A 190 -11.56 4.44 -7.94
CA MET A 190 -10.97 5.22 -6.84
C MET A 190 -9.53 5.64 -7.14
N LEU A 191 -8.75 4.76 -7.76
CA LEU A 191 -7.38 5.07 -8.20
C LEU A 191 -7.39 6.16 -9.30
N PHE A 192 -8.25 6.02 -10.30
CA PHE A 192 -8.42 7.01 -11.37
C PHE A 192 -8.77 8.39 -10.81
N ASP A 193 -9.76 8.45 -9.91
CA ASP A 193 -10.17 9.69 -9.26
C ASP A 193 -9.05 10.32 -8.45
N ASP A 194 -8.22 9.51 -7.76
CA ASP A 194 -7.07 10.00 -6.99
C ASP A 194 -6.01 10.64 -7.89
N ILE A 195 -5.65 9.99 -9.00
CA ILE A 195 -4.71 10.52 -9.99
C ILE A 195 -5.27 11.80 -10.65
N MET A 196 -6.55 11.83 -10.99
CA MET A 196 -7.19 13.02 -11.58
C MET A 196 -7.21 14.21 -10.62
N GLN A 197 -7.41 13.98 -9.33
CA GLN A 197 -7.32 15.03 -8.32
C GLN A 197 -5.89 15.59 -8.20
N ASP A 198 -4.87 14.71 -8.22
CA ASP A 198 -3.47 15.15 -8.21
C ASP A 198 -3.14 15.98 -9.48
N ASN A 199 -3.58 15.54 -10.64
CA ASN A 199 -3.43 16.26 -11.91
C ASN A 199 -4.07 17.64 -11.88
N LEU A 200 -5.27 17.76 -11.31
CA LEU A 200 -5.93 19.04 -11.15
C LEU A 200 -5.14 19.98 -10.25
N GLN A 201 -4.63 19.50 -9.12
CA GLN A 201 -3.81 20.30 -8.21
C GLN A 201 -2.51 20.77 -8.88
N LEU A 202 -1.85 19.90 -9.65
CA LEU A 202 -0.63 20.25 -10.40
C LEU A 202 -0.91 21.34 -11.44
N SER A 203 -2.01 21.23 -12.18
CA SER A 203 -2.44 22.23 -13.19
C SER A 203 -2.68 23.60 -12.56
N LEU A 204 -3.35 23.66 -11.41
CA LEU A 204 -3.62 24.89 -10.69
C LEU A 204 -2.33 25.55 -10.17
N ARG A 205 -1.40 24.76 -9.65
CA ARG A 205 -0.08 25.27 -9.20
C ARG A 205 0.75 25.83 -10.36
N GLY A 206 0.69 25.20 -11.53
CA GLY A 206 1.36 25.67 -12.75
C GLY A 206 0.82 27.03 -13.22
N SER A 207 -0.51 27.19 -13.22
CA SER A 207 -1.18 28.45 -13.61
C SER A 207 -0.83 29.62 -12.69
N CYS A 208 -0.75 29.38 -11.35
CA CYS A 208 -0.36 30.42 -10.41
C CYS A 208 1.09 30.90 -10.55
N LYS A 209 2.00 30.01 -10.95
CA LYS A 209 3.42 30.39 -11.20
C LYS A 209 3.57 31.27 -12.39
N ASN A 210 2.84 31.01 -13.47
CA ASN A 210 2.90 31.82 -14.72
C ASN A 210 2.33 33.24 -14.50
N GLN A 211 1.26 33.39 -13.73
CA GLN A 211 0.71 34.73 -13.41
C GLN A 211 1.63 35.61 -12.58
N ASN A 212 2.46 35.02 -11.71
CA ASN A 212 3.43 35.78 -10.89
C ASN A 212 4.66 36.22 -11.71
N GLN A 213 5.04 35.47 -12.78
CA GLN A 213 6.13 35.86 -13.67
C GLN A 213 5.74 36.98 -14.62
N ASP A 214 4.49 37.01 -15.10
CA ASP A 214 4.00 38.09 -15.96
C ASP A 214 3.88 39.43 -15.20
N THR A 215 3.53 39.39 -13.89
CA THR A 215 3.45 40.60 -13.07
C THR A 215 4.80 41.19 -12.64
N GLU A 216 5.89 40.40 -12.64
CA GLU A 216 7.25 40.90 -12.39
C GLU A 216 7.89 41.49 -13.66
N ASN A 217 7.57 40.99 -14.86
CA ASN A 217 8.08 41.53 -16.13
C ASN A 217 7.42 42.87 -16.52
N ASP A 218 6.18 43.14 -16.06
CA ASP A 218 5.52 44.44 -16.32
C ASP A 218 5.97 45.56 -15.37
N ARG A 219 6.87 45.28 -14.40
CA ARG A 219 7.38 46.26 -13.42
C ARG A 219 8.84 46.69 -13.66
N ASN A 220 9.50 46.21 -14.72
CA ASN A 220 10.83 46.65 -15.20
C ASN A 220 10.67 47.35 -16.53
#